data_a38de7051cc2f0a0095dbdda5cc8e793
#
_entry.id   a38de7051cc2f0a0095dbdda5cc8e793
#
_cell.length_a   1.000
_cell.length_b   1.000
_cell.length_c   1.000
_cell.angle_alpha   90.00
_cell.angle_beta   90.00
_cell.angle_gamma   90.00
#
_symmetry.space_group_name_H-M   'P 1'
#
loop_
_entity.id
_entity.type
_entity.pdbx_description
1 polymer ?
#
loop_
_entity_poly.entity_id
_entity_poly.type
_entity_poly.pdbx_seq_one_letter_code
_entity_poly.pdbx_strand_id
1 'polypeptide(L)'
;LAVGGGSGDPERLVQIARGSAAMLDWLEGLGVSFGRPFEARSGLHPRSWAMPGNSAGRSYVLAVMDCYRRLGGKTILSAKVETLERQESSWKVGVTIRSENEVRLKYFQAPAVIIASGGFTANVDRRMKIMPQLTADIHTSADPYGTAWDGAQGDGLDLAQRAGGVIAEGFGLQLLPFWGGRLIDYAGGDMYV
;
A
#
# COMPACT_ATOMS: atom_id res chain seq x y z
N LEU A 1 3.89 11.78 -18.40
CA LEU A 1 3.52 13.13 -17.95
C LEU A 1 2.18 13.59 -18.53
N ALA A 2 1.97 13.46 -19.84
CA ALA A 2 0.71 13.90 -20.48
C ALA A 2 -0.54 13.23 -19.91
N VAL A 3 -0.50 11.91 -19.70
CA VAL A 3 -1.61 11.13 -19.12
C VAL A 3 -1.88 11.52 -17.66
N GLY A 4 -0.85 11.91 -16.92
CA GLY A 4 -0.96 12.37 -15.53
C GLY A 4 -1.26 13.87 -15.37
N GLY A 5 -1.71 14.55 -16.43
CA GLY A 5 -2.01 15.99 -16.37
C GLY A 5 -0.81 16.88 -16.06
N GLY A 6 0.40 16.40 -16.25
CA GLY A 6 1.64 17.14 -15.99
C GLY A 6 2.07 17.20 -14.51
N SER A 7 1.32 16.59 -13.60
CA SER A 7 1.56 16.68 -12.15
C SER A 7 2.63 15.74 -11.60
N GLY A 8 3.13 14.81 -12.42
CA GLY A 8 4.15 13.86 -11.99
C GLY A 8 5.56 14.46 -11.97
N ASP A 9 6.36 14.09 -10.98
CA ASP A 9 7.78 14.39 -10.93
C ASP A 9 8.54 13.58 -12.02
N PRO A 10 9.16 14.21 -13.01
CA PRO A 10 9.83 13.52 -14.12
C PRO A 10 10.96 12.57 -13.65
N GLU A 11 11.74 12.96 -12.65
CA GLU A 11 12.85 12.17 -12.16
C GLU A 11 12.35 10.89 -11.47
N ARG A 12 11.28 11.00 -10.69
CA ARG A 12 10.62 9.87 -10.05
C ARG A 12 10.01 8.91 -11.07
N LEU A 13 9.38 9.44 -12.11
CA LEU A 13 8.83 8.61 -13.19
C LEU A 13 9.92 7.85 -13.95
N VAL A 14 11.06 8.49 -14.23
CA VAL A 14 12.21 7.81 -14.85
C VAL A 14 12.79 6.74 -13.93
N GLN A 15 12.90 7.03 -12.63
CA GLN A 15 13.38 6.06 -11.64
C GLN A 15 12.48 4.82 -11.58
N ILE A 16 11.16 5.00 -11.55
CA ILE A 16 10.18 3.91 -11.57
C ILE A 16 10.30 3.11 -12.85
N ALA A 17 10.33 3.78 -14.01
CA ALA A 17 10.41 3.10 -15.30
C ALA A 17 11.68 2.25 -15.44
N ARG A 18 12.83 2.78 -15.02
CA ARG A 18 14.10 2.06 -15.04
C ARG A 18 14.18 0.91 -14.01
N GLY A 19 13.57 1.10 -12.85
CA GLY A 19 13.56 0.11 -11.77
C GLY A 19 12.60 -1.05 -11.99
N SER A 20 11.60 -0.89 -12.87
CA SER A 20 10.52 -1.88 -13.03
C SER A 20 11.00 -3.24 -13.50
N ALA A 21 11.91 -3.29 -14.47
CA ALA A 21 12.46 -4.54 -14.98
C ALA A 21 13.27 -5.27 -13.89
N ALA A 22 14.18 -4.57 -13.23
CA ALA A 22 14.97 -5.14 -12.14
C ALA A 22 14.11 -5.64 -10.98
N MET A 23 12.96 -5.00 -10.73
CA MET A 23 12.01 -5.47 -9.73
C MET A 23 11.35 -6.80 -10.14
N LEU A 24 11.00 -6.97 -11.42
CA LEU A 24 10.49 -8.25 -11.93
C LEU A 24 11.53 -9.36 -11.76
N ASP A 25 12.75 -9.12 -12.21
CA ASP A 25 13.86 -10.09 -12.09
C ASP A 25 14.09 -10.48 -10.62
N TRP A 26 14.02 -9.51 -9.70
CA TRP A 26 14.15 -9.75 -8.28
C TRP A 26 13.01 -10.63 -7.74
N LEU A 27 11.77 -10.35 -8.12
CA LEU A 27 10.62 -11.15 -7.69
C LEU A 27 10.66 -12.57 -8.26
N GLU A 28 11.06 -12.73 -9.52
CA GLU A 28 11.29 -14.05 -10.11
C GLU A 28 12.39 -14.82 -9.37
N GLY A 29 13.47 -14.15 -9.00
CA GLY A 29 14.53 -14.71 -8.15
C GLY A 29 14.05 -15.14 -6.76
N LEU A 30 12.92 -14.59 -6.27
CA LEU A 30 12.25 -15.04 -5.04
C LEU A 30 11.24 -16.17 -5.27
N GLY A 31 11.06 -16.63 -6.51
CA GLY A 31 10.14 -17.70 -6.88
C GLY A 31 8.74 -17.23 -7.29
N VAL A 32 8.56 -15.94 -7.55
CA VAL A 32 7.32 -15.43 -8.14
C VAL A 32 7.31 -15.77 -9.63
N SER A 33 6.23 -16.38 -10.11
CA SER A 33 6.06 -16.66 -11.54
C SER A 33 5.14 -15.63 -12.17
N PHE A 34 5.56 -15.08 -13.29
CA PHE A 34 4.75 -14.16 -14.09
C PHE A 34 4.29 -14.84 -15.37
N GLY A 35 3.09 -14.47 -15.82
CA GLY A 35 2.56 -14.83 -17.12
C GLY A 35 3.14 -13.94 -18.24
N ARG A 36 2.46 -13.91 -19.38
CA ARG A 36 2.80 -12.97 -20.44
C ARG A 36 2.37 -11.55 -20.06
N PRO A 37 3.11 -10.53 -20.51
CA PRO A 37 2.65 -9.16 -20.36
C PRO A 37 1.36 -8.93 -21.13
N PHE A 38 0.46 -8.14 -20.60
CA PHE A 38 -0.81 -7.78 -21.21
C PHE A 38 -1.04 -6.27 -21.19
N GLU A 39 -1.92 -5.81 -22.04
CA GLU A 39 -2.37 -4.42 -22.04
C GLU A 39 -3.37 -4.20 -20.92
N ALA A 40 -3.02 -3.34 -19.97
CA ALA A 40 -4.01 -2.79 -19.08
C ALA A 40 -4.86 -1.74 -19.81
N ARG A 41 -6.12 -1.58 -19.45
CA ARG A 41 -7.07 -0.66 -20.13
C ARG A 41 -6.56 0.78 -20.30
N SER A 42 -5.68 1.24 -19.45
CA SER A 42 -5.05 2.56 -19.51
C SER A 42 -3.71 2.56 -20.25
N GLY A 43 -3.29 1.43 -20.81
CA GLY A 43 -1.98 1.27 -21.42
C GLY A 43 -2.03 1.21 -22.94
N LEU A 44 -1.10 1.89 -23.60
CA LEU A 44 -0.91 1.81 -25.04
C LEU A 44 -0.05 0.60 -25.45
N HIS A 45 0.61 -0.04 -24.48
CA HIS A 45 1.53 -1.16 -24.71
C HIS A 45 1.38 -2.23 -23.63
N PRO A 46 1.61 -3.51 -23.94
CA PRO A 46 1.66 -4.59 -22.95
C PRO A 46 2.79 -4.35 -21.96
N ARG A 47 2.43 -3.95 -20.74
CA ARG A 47 3.38 -3.64 -19.66
C ARG A 47 2.93 -4.11 -18.28
N SER A 48 1.78 -4.71 -18.20
CA SER A 48 1.26 -5.31 -16.98
C SER A 48 1.51 -6.81 -17.00
N TRP A 49 1.90 -7.35 -15.86
CA TRP A 49 2.24 -8.75 -15.71
C TRP A 49 1.22 -9.42 -14.81
N ALA A 50 0.53 -10.41 -15.36
CA ALA A 50 -0.40 -11.22 -14.59
C ALA A 50 0.32 -12.36 -13.89
N MET A 51 -0.26 -12.80 -12.79
CA MET A 51 0.18 -14.00 -12.11
C MET A 51 -0.78 -15.16 -12.39
N PRO A 52 -0.25 -16.38 -12.54
CA PRO A 52 -1.07 -17.56 -12.70
C PRO A 52 -2.06 -17.72 -11.53
N GLY A 53 -3.27 -18.19 -11.83
CA GLY A 53 -4.28 -18.47 -10.81
C GLY A 53 -4.84 -17.25 -10.11
N ASN A 54 -4.75 -16.08 -10.72
CA ASN A 54 -5.30 -14.84 -10.17
C ASN A 54 -4.82 -14.52 -8.74
N SER A 55 -3.60 -14.91 -8.42
CA SER A 55 -3.06 -14.82 -7.07
C SER A 55 -2.39 -13.47 -6.75
N ALA A 56 -2.24 -12.61 -7.74
CA ALA A 56 -1.76 -11.22 -7.67
C ALA A 56 -0.92 -10.87 -6.42
N GLY A 57 -1.40 -9.99 -5.58
CA GLY A 57 -0.68 -9.52 -4.39
C GLY A 57 -0.29 -10.62 -3.39
N ARG A 58 -1.07 -11.71 -3.30
CA ARG A 58 -0.76 -12.83 -2.40
C ARG A 58 0.56 -13.50 -2.74
N SER A 59 0.85 -13.72 -4.03
CA SER A 59 2.11 -14.35 -4.46
C SER A 59 3.32 -13.51 -4.11
N TYR A 60 3.26 -12.19 -4.31
CA TYR A 60 4.34 -11.28 -3.89
C TYR A 60 4.56 -11.33 -2.39
N VAL A 61 3.48 -11.19 -1.62
CA VAL A 61 3.57 -11.15 -0.16
C VAL A 61 4.19 -12.43 0.37
N LEU A 62 3.77 -13.60 -0.11
CA LEU A 62 4.30 -14.88 0.37
C LEU A 62 5.79 -15.03 0.04
N ALA A 63 6.22 -14.73 -1.19
CA ALA A 63 7.60 -14.85 -1.61
C ALA A 63 8.52 -13.87 -0.84
N VAL A 64 8.10 -12.61 -0.72
CA VAL A 64 8.86 -11.58 -0.01
C VAL A 64 8.92 -11.90 1.50
N MET A 65 7.82 -12.35 2.10
CA MET A 65 7.78 -12.73 3.51
C MET A 65 8.67 -13.93 3.82
N ASP A 66 8.74 -14.90 2.93
CA ASP A 66 9.65 -16.03 3.08
C ASP A 66 11.12 -15.57 3.03
N CYS A 67 11.48 -14.76 2.06
CA CYS A 67 12.80 -14.15 1.97
C CYS A 67 13.12 -13.33 3.23
N TYR A 68 12.20 -12.49 3.67
CA TYR A 68 12.35 -11.68 4.87
C TYR A 68 12.65 -12.52 6.12
N ARG A 69 11.91 -13.64 6.30
CA ARG A 69 12.14 -14.56 7.42
C ARG A 69 13.49 -15.26 7.34
N ARG A 70 13.90 -15.70 6.16
CA ARG A 70 15.22 -16.32 5.95
C ARG A 70 16.37 -15.36 6.26
N LEU A 71 16.17 -14.07 6.05
CA LEU A 71 17.10 -13.01 6.40
C LEU A 71 17.05 -12.60 7.90
N GLY A 72 16.26 -13.29 8.70
CA GLY A 72 16.13 -13.02 10.14
C GLY A 72 15.16 -11.88 10.47
N GLY A 73 14.35 -11.44 9.51
CA GLY A 73 13.34 -10.41 9.71
C GLY A 73 12.28 -10.84 10.73
N LYS A 74 11.81 -9.88 11.54
CA LYS A 74 10.81 -10.11 12.58
C LYS A 74 9.54 -9.35 12.27
N THR A 75 8.40 -10.03 12.31
CA THR A 75 7.07 -9.44 12.13
C THR A 75 6.33 -9.43 13.46
N ILE A 76 5.73 -8.33 13.81
CA ILE A 76 4.87 -8.19 14.98
C ILE A 76 3.48 -7.85 14.46
N LEU A 77 2.54 -8.75 14.71
CA LEU A 77 1.14 -8.59 14.33
C LEU A 77 0.35 -7.92 15.45
N SER A 78 -0.86 -7.45 15.14
CA SER A 78 -1.74 -6.73 16.09
C SER A 78 -1.00 -5.59 16.80
N ALA A 79 -0.14 -4.90 16.05
CA ALA A 79 0.77 -3.88 16.53
C ALA A 79 0.51 -2.55 15.81
N LYS A 80 0.02 -1.57 16.54
CA LYS A 80 -0.23 -0.22 16.03
C LYS A 80 0.90 0.71 16.44
N VAL A 81 1.51 1.38 15.48
CA VAL A 81 2.48 2.45 15.76
C VAL A 81 1.72 3.71 16.16
N GLU A 82 1.97 4.18 17.36
CA GLU A 82 1.31 5.36 17.92
C GLU A 82 2.18 6.62 17.82
N THR A 83 3.50 6.45 18.00
CA THR A 83 4.44 7.56 17.99
C THR A 83 5.69 7.25 17.18
N LEU A 84 6.24 8.30 16.56
CA LEU A 84 7.51 8.27 15.85
C LEU A 84 8.29 9.53 16.23
N GLU A 85 9.30 9.37 17.04
CA GLU A 85 10.09 10.47 17.62
C GLU A 85 11.54 10.42 17.13
N ARG A 86 12.00 11.52 16.59
CA ARG A 86 13.40 11.64 16.18
C ARG A 86 14.28 11.80 17.42
N GLN A 87 15.35 11.02 17.46
CA GLN A 87 16.46 11.14 18.39
C GLN A 87 17.70 11.66 17.62
N GLU A 88 18.80 11.92 18.29
CA GLU A 88 20.01 12.43 17.63
C GLU A 88 20.47 11.60 16.43
N SER A 89 20.55 10.27 16.58
CA SER A 89 21.04 9.34 15.54
C SER A 89 20.08 8.19 15.23
N SER A 90 18.87 8.23 15.77
CA SER A 90 17.91 7.14 15.64
C SER A 90 16.47 7.65 15.68
N TRP A 91 15.54 6.73 15.54
CA TRP A 91 14.12 6.94 15.75
C TRP A 91 13.61 6.09 16.89
N LYS A 92 12.83 6.66 17.78
CA LYS A 92 12.08 5.95 18.81
C LYS A 92 10.67 5.75 18.30
N VAL A 93 10.24 4.49 18.25
CA VAL A 93 8.92 4.08 17.72
C VAL A 93 8.11 3.50 18.86
N GLY A 94 7.03 4.17 19.23
CA GLY A 94 6.07 3.68 20.23
C GLY A 94 4.98 2.85 19.57
N VAL A 95 4.80 1.62 20.06
CA VAL A 95 3.91 0.63 19.45
C VAL A 95 3.00 0.02 20.50
N THR A 96 1.70 0.12 20.28
CA THR A 96 0.69 -0.60 21.06
C THR A 96 0.48 -1.98 20.45
N ILE A 97 0.81 -3.02 21.20
CA ILE A 97 0.62 -4.41 20.79
C ILE A 97 -0.57 -4.98 21.55
N ARG A 98 -1.50 -5.56 20.83
CA ARG A 98 -2.73 -6.16 21.38
C ARG A 98 -2.67 -7.67 21.28
N SER A 99 -2.99 -8.36 22.36
CA SER A 99 -3.28 -9.78 22.41
C SER A 99 -4.67 -9.99 23.00
N GLU A 100 -5.17 -11.21 23.01
CA GLU A 100 -6.50 -11.56 23.54
C GLU A 100 -6.74 -11.03 24.97
N ASN A 101 -5.70 -11.02 25.81
CA ASN A 101 -5.81 -10.71 27.24
C ASN A 101 -5.05 -9.46 27.66
N GLU A 102 -4.35 -8.80 26.78
CA GLU A 102 -3.45 -7.71 27.16
C GLU A 102 -3.18 -6.71 26.05
N VAL A 103 -3.08 -5.44 26.47
CA VAL A 103 -2.58 -4.35 25.61
C VAL A 103 -1.29 -3.83 26.22
N ARG A 104 -0.21 -3.89 25.46
CA ARG A 104 1.12 -3.44 25.90
C ARG A 104 1.67 -2.35 25.00
N LEU A 105 2.17 -1.29 25.61
CA LEU A 105 2.97 -0.29 24.92
C LEU A 105 4.44 -0.72 24.96
N LYS A 106 5.07 -0.79 23.79
CA LYS A 106 6.51 -1.07 23.63
C LYS A 106 7.19 0.03 22.83
N TYR A 107 8.45 0.24 23.11
CA TYR A 107 9.29 1.15 22.35
C TYR A 107 10.39 0.39 21.62
N PHE A 108 10.59 0.75 20.37
CA PHE A 108 11.67 0.25 19.54
C PHE A 108 12.57 1.40 19.15
N GLN A 109 13.84 1.11 18.93
CA GLN A 109 14.82 2.06 18.42
C GLN A 109 15.41 1.53 17.12
N ALA A 110 15.50 2.41 16.11
CA ALA A 110 16.07 2.06 14.82
C ALA A 110 16.77 3.29 14.20
N PRO A 111 17.87 3.10 13.45
CA PRO A 111 18.54 4.19 12.75
C PRO A 111 17.68 4.78 11.63
N ALA A 112 16.76 3.99 11.07
CA ALA A 112 15.83 4.42 10.03
C ALA A 112 14.49 3.73 10.20
N VAL A 113 13.42 4.39 9.72
CA VAL A 113 12.06 3.87 9.71
C VAL A 113 11.47 4.05 8.31
N ILE A 114 10.88 2.99 7.76
CA ILE A 114 10.14 3.03 6.51
C ILE A 114 8.66 2.97 6.86
N ILE A 115 7.90 3.99 6.46
CA ILE A 115 6.45 4.03 6.59
C ILE A 115 5.86 3.42 5.31
N ALA A 116 5.24 2.26 5.44
CA ALA A 116 4.62 1.51 4.35
C ALA A 116 3.18 1.06 4.70
N SER A 117 2.47 1.86 5.48
CA SER A 117 1.15 1.55 6.04
C SER A 117 -0.02 1.80 5.09
N GLY A 118 0.25 2.12 3.83
CA GLY A 118 -0.78 2.43 2.83
C GLY A 118 -1.40 3.81 3.00
N GLY A 119 -2.57 3.98 2.39
CA GLY A 119 -3.30 5.25 2.35
C GLY A 119 -4.38 5.37 3.42
N PHE A 120 -5.45 6.11 3.07
CA PHE A 120 -6.52 6.45 4.01
C PHE A 120 -7.94 6.20 3.44
N THR A 121 -8.07 5.40 2.41
CA THR A 121 -9.37 5.22 1.71
C THR A 121 -10.46 4.58 2.56
N ALA A 122 -10.11 3.85 3.60
CA ALA A 122 -11.08 3.30 4.55
C ALA A 122 -11.50 4.32 5.64
N ASN A 123 -10.83 5.45 5.75
CA ASN A 123 -11.21 6.53 6.65
C ASN A 123 -12.25 7.43 5.98
N VAL A 124 -13.52 7.22 6.33
CA VAL A 124 -14.67 7.92 5.72
C VAL A 124 -14.55 9.43 5.89
N ASP A 125 -14.27 9.91 7.10
CA ASP A 125 -14.18 11.34 7.39
C ASP A 125 -13.07 12.02 6.58
N ARG A 126 -11.93 11.35 6.43
CA ARG A 126 -10.78 11.86 5.69
C ARG A 126 -11.06 11.91 4.18
N ARG A 127 -11.66 10.86 3.63
CA ARG A 127 -11.98 10.84 2.20
C ARG A 127 -13.09 11.82 1.83
N MET A 128 -14.09 11.99 2.68
CA MET A 128 -15.17 12.97 2.48
C MET A 128 -14.70 14.43 2.50
N LYS A 129 -13.60 14.73 3.21
CA LYS A 129 -12.99 16.07 3.14
C LYS A 129 -12.44 16.40 1.75
N ILE A 130 -12.04 15.38 0.98
CA ILE A 130 -11.50 15.54 -0.37
C ILE A 130 -12.62 15.41 -1.40
N MET A 131 -13.48 14.41 -1.24
CA MET A 131 -14.61 14.10 -2.12
C MET A 131 -15.85 13.80 -1.26
N PRO A 132 -16.72 14.78 -1.02
CA PRO A 132 -17.87 14.64 -0.11
C PRO A 132 -18.85 13.52 -0.47
N GLN A 133 -18.89 13.13 -1.73
CA GLN A 133 -19.74 12.03 -2.21
C GLN A 133 -19.25 10.64 -1.80
N LEU A 134 -18.03 10.51 -1.26
CA LEU A 134 -17.46 9.23 -0.85
C LEU A 134 -17.87 8.89 0.59
N THR A 135 -19.16 8.73 0.77
CA THR A 135 -19.81 8.41 2.06
C THR A 135 -19.55 6.98 2.53
N ALA A 136 -20.04 6.62 3.70
CA ALA A 136 -19.78 5.32 4.33
C ALA A 136 -20.33 4.11 3.54
N ASP A 137 -21.34 4.33 2.71
CA ASP A 137 -21.91 3.31 1.81
C ASP A 137 -21.02 3.00 0.59
N ILE A 138 -20.01 3.83 0.34
CA ILE A 138 -19.00 3.57 -0.69
C ILE A 138 -17.87 2.76 -0.08
N HIS A 139 -17.77 1.50 -0.47
CA HIS A 139 -16.70 0.61 -0.01
C HIS A 139 -15.38 0.90 -0.73
N THR A 140 -14.30 0.39 -0.20
CA THR A 140 -12.95 0.58 -0.75
C THR A 140 -12.28 -0.76 -1.02
N SER A 141 -11.23 -0.76 -1.83
CA SER A 141 -10.41 -1.96 -2.03
C SER A 141 -9.71 -2.44 -0.74
N ALA A 142 -9.52 -1.56 0.24
CA ALA A 142 -9.00 -1.90 1.55
C ALA A 142 -10.07 -2.48 2.49
N ASP A 143 -11.33 -2.11 2.30
CA ASP A 143 -12.49 -2.65 3.03
C ASP A 143 -13.66 -2.92 2.07
N PRO A 144 -13.54 -3.93 1.20
CA PRO A 144 -14.51 -4.19 0.14
C PRO A 144 -15.87 -4.66 0.64
N TYR A 145 -15.96 -5.03 1.90
CA TYR A 145 -17.20 -5.55 2.50
C TYR A 145 -17.81 -4.61 3.53
N GLY A 146 -17.19 -3.44 3.80
CA GLY A 146 -17.65 -2.51 4.82
C GLY A 146 -17.62 -3.10 6.23
N THR A 147 -16.61 -3.88 6.54
CA THR A 147 -16.47 -4.61 7.80
C THR A 147 -15.81 -3.79 8.91
N ALA A 148 -15.66 -2.49 8.72
CA ALA A 148 -14.94 -1.59 9.60
C ALA A 148 -13.48 -2.01 9.83
N TRP A 149 -12.81 -2.39 8.76
CA TRP A 149 -11.40 -2.73 8.75
C TRP A 149 -10.55 -1.56 9.27
N ASP A 150 -9.63 -1.82 10.17
CA ASP A 150 -8.78 -0.78 10.77
C ASP A 150 -7.53 -0.44 9.94
N GLY A 151 -7.34 -1.06 8.79
CA GLY A 151 -6.32 -0.70 7.80
C GLY A 151 -6.73 0.50 6.94
N ALA A 152 -5.77 1.08 6.23
CA ALA A 152 -5.96 2.23 5.33
C ALA A 152 -6.67 3.43 5.97
N GLN A 153 -6.36 3.71 7.23
CA GLN A 153 -6.90 4.83 7.99
C GLN A 153 -6.08 6.13 7.84
N GLY A 154 -4.88 6.04 7.27
CA GLY A 154 -3.97 7.16 7.09
C GLY A 154 -3.02 7.38 8.27
N ASP A 155 -2.88 6.44 9.16
CA ASP A 155 -2.03 6.53 10.34
C ASP A 155 -0.57 6.88 10.00
N GLY A 156 -0.03 6.32 8.90
CA GLY A 156 1.33 6.63 8.45
C GLY A 156 1.51 8.05 7.97
N LEU A 157 0.48 8.65 7.37
CA LEU A 157 0.50 10.06 6.99
C LEU A 157 0.57 10.95 8.23
N ASP A 158 -0.23 10.62 9.25
CA ASP A 158 -0.25 11.39 10.50
C ASP A 158 1.07 11.23 11.27
N LEU A 159 1.65 10.03 11.29
CA LEU A 159 2.98 9.79 11.86
C LEU A 159 4.05 10.58 11.14
N ALA A 160 4.04 10.57 9.80
CA ALA A 160 5.00 11.32 8.99
C ALA A 160 4.91 12.83 9.25
N GLN A 161 3.69 13.40 9.29
CA GLN A 161 3.49 14.82 9.57
C GLN A 161 3.97 15.19 10.98
N ARG A 162 3.64 14.40 12.00
CA ARG A 162 4.13 14.62 13.37
C ARG A 162 5.65 14.54 13.49
N ALA A 163 6.28 13.75 12.62
CA ALA A 163 7.73 13.63 12.53
C ALA A 163 8.40 14.74 11.68
N GLY A 164 7.64 15.75 11.23
CA GLY A 164 8.13 16.86 10.43
C GLY A 164 8.03 16.68 8.91
N GLY A 165 7.36 15.62 8.46
CA GLY A 165 7.08 15.40 7.04
C GLY A 165 6.00 16.34 6.51
N VAL A 166 6.02 16.57 5.20
CA VAL A 166 5.04 17.39 4.49
C VAL A 166 4.24 16.49 3.54
N ILE A 167 2.92 16.66 3.54
CA ILE A 167 2.06 16.02 2.54
C ILE A 167 2.17 16.84 1.25
N ALA A 168 2.54 16.17 0.15
CA ALA A 168 2.61 16.83 -1.15
C ALA A 168 1.21 17.26 -1.60
N GLU A 169 1.16 18.40 -2.29
CA GLU A 169 -0.07 18.87 -2.93
C GLU A 169 -0.42 18.03 -4.16
N GLY A 170 -1.68 18.10 -4.59
CA GLY A 170 -2.13 17.44 -5.82
C GLY A 170 -2.39 15.92 -5.71
N PHE A 171 -2.40 15.35 -4.51
CA PHE A 171 -2.86 13.99 -4.33
C PHE A 171 -4.39 13.92 -4.45
N GLY A 172 -4.89 12.81 -4.98
CA GLY A 172 -6.32 12.56 -5.14
C GLY A 172 -6.70 11.14 -4.71
N LEU A 173 -7.99 10.86 -4.81
CA LEU A 173 -8.52 9.51 -4.62
C LEU A 173 -8.75 8.89 -6.00
N GLN A 174 -8.21 7.72 -6.21
CA GLN A 174 -8.50 6.95 -7.41
C GLN A 174 -9.82 6.21 -7.22
N LEU A 175 -10.79 6.52 -8.08
CA LEU A 175 -12.05 5.80 -8.14
C LEU A 175 -11.88 4.60 -9.09
N LEU A 176 -12.16 3.42 -8.55
CA LEU A 176 -12.22 2.21 -9.33
C LEU A 176 -13.70 1.81 -9.45
N PRO A 177 -14.25 1.72 -10.64
CA PRO A 177 -15.65 1.38 -10.85
C PRO A 177 -15.87 -0.12 -10.64
N PHE A 178 -15.86 -0.57 -9.39
CA PHE A 178 -16.30 -1.92 -9.02
C PHE A 178 -17.81 -1.94 -8.82
N TRP A 179 -18.45 -2.87 -9.47
CA TRP A 179 -19.89 -3.02 -9.36
C TRP A 179 -20.27 -3.93 -8.18
N GLY A 180 -21.23 -3.48 -7.36
CA GLY A 180 -21.93 -4.29 -6.38
C GLY A 180 -21.13 -4.71 -5.14
N GLY A 181 -20.02 -4.06 -4.80
CA GLY A 181 -19.24 -4.35 -3.57
C GLY A 181 -18.65 -5.76 -3.50
N ARG A 182 -18.78 -6.53 -4.58
CA ARG A 182 -18.13 -7.84 -4.68
C ARG A 182 -16.78 -7.67 -5.33
N LEU A 183 -15.78 -8.28 -4.74
CA LEU A 183 -14.55 -8.59 -5.46
C LEU A 183 -14.93 -9.54 -6.58
N ILE A 184 -15.17 -8.97 -7.74
CA ILE A 184 -15.29 -9.75 -8.94
C ILE A 184 -13.90 -10.30 -9.23
N ASP A 185 -13.80 -11.54 -9.65
CA ASP A 185 -12.56 -12.22 -9.96
C ASP A 185 -11.65 -11.33 -10.82
N TYR A 186 -10.50 -11.03 -10.26
CA TYR A 186 -9.52 -10.14 -10.85
C TYR A 186 -8.65 -10.96 -11.80
N ALA A 187 -9.20 -11.34 -12.92
CA ALA A 187 -8.44 -12.00 -13.96
C ALA A 187 -7.64 -10.97 -14.74
N GLY A 188 -6.44 -10.68 -14.28
CA GLY A 188 -5.52 -9.85 -15.05
C GLY A 188 -5.91 -8.39 -15.19
N GLY A 189 -6.58 -7.82 -14.22
CA GLY A 189 -6.87 -6.38 -14.20
C GLY A 189 -8.07 -5.94 -15.01
N ASP A 190 -8.94 -6.86 -15.39
CA ASP A 190 -10.01 -6.58 -16.33
C ASP A 190 -11.39 -6.42 -15.76
N MET A 191 -11.46 -5.88 -14.54
CA MET A 191 -12.74 -5.90 -13.94
C MET A 191 -13.26 -4.61 -13.51
N TYR A 192 -13.60 -3.83 -14.47
CA TYR A 192 -14.21 -2.55 -14.31
C TYR A 192 -15.47 -2.52 -15.14
N VAL A 193 -16.58 -2.32 -14.53
CA VAL A 193 -17.83 -2.04 -15.18
C VAL A 193 -18.02 -0.55 -15.27
#